data_346a1d0b7690b7d47e386d6b846c4003
#
_entry.id   346a1d0b7690b7d47e386d6b846c4003
#
_cell.length_a   1.000
_cell.length_b   1.000
_cell.length_c   1.000
_cell.angle_alpha   90.00
_cell.angle_beta   90.00
_cell.angle_gamma   90.00
#
_symmetry.space_group_name_H-M   'P 1'
#
loop_
_entity.id
_entity.type
_entity.pdbx_description
1 polymer ?
#
loop_
_entity_poly.entity_id
_entity_poly.type
_entity_poly.pdbx_seq_one_letter_code
_entity_poly.pdbx_strand_id
1 'polypeptide(L)'
;VSAPTKSFLSASAPTATTRGTSEGVAIVGRLVNQALARLSPSTQLTSAPAGDGCYQFNFEDGRQLTLWPPAGQGARADGPGTDAWAFLQANSRTLSPEEIESSSGVEVVSIDVRKNSGGHGKHRGGHGVAIHLRFTSPCSLIWNDPSLGKTNTGLKGGRAGAPAALAVFRQGTKERE
;
A
#
# COMPACT_ATOMS: atom_id res chain seq x y z
N VAL A 1 4.20 -22.87 11.95
CA VAL A 1 2.93 -22.13 11.93
C VAL A 1 1.94 -22.94 11.11
N SER A 2 0.82 -23.31 11.67
CA SER A 2 -0.25 -24.03 10.97
C SER A 2 -1.49 -23.13 10.88
N ALA A 3 -2.18 -23.19 9.76
CA ALA A 3 -3.48 -22.54 9.62
C ALA A 3 -4.59 -23.57 9.79
N PRO A 4 -5.74 -23.20 10.38
CA PRO A 4 -6.90 -24.09 10.45
C PRO A 4 -7.32 -24.54 9.04
N THR A 5 -7.63 -25.81 8.88
CA THR A 5 -8.17 -26.34 7.62
C THR A 5 -9.50 -25.66 7.30
N LYS A 6 -9.77 -25.45 6.01
CA LYS A 6 -10.99 -24.76 5.51
C LYS A 6 -11.13 -23.31 5.98
N SER A 7 -10.03 -22.64 6.34
CA SER A 7 -10.00 -21.19 6.57
C SER A 7 -9.53 -20.46 5.32
N PHE A 8 -9.77 -19.14 5.27
CA PHE A 8 -9.25 -18.32 4.16
C PHE A 8 -7.70 -18.28 4.09
N LEU A 9 -7.02 -18.72 5.14
CA LEU A 9 -5.56 -18.89 5.19
C LEU A 9 -5.09 -20.26 4.72
N SER A 10 -6.00 -21.19 4.46
CA SER A 10 -5.72 -22.57 4.07
C SER A 10 -6.57 -22.97 2.87
N ALA A 11 -6.16 -22.49 1.71
CA ALA A 11 -6.82 -22.83 0.47
C ALA A 11 -6.49 -24.27 0.05
N SER A 12 -7.48 -24.98 -0.43
CA SER A 12 -7.34 -26.32 -1.01
C SER A 12 -8.03 -26.36 -2.36
N ALA A 13 -7.47 -27.14 -3.30
CA ALA A 13 -8.09 -27.33 -4.60
C ALA A 13 -9.54 -27.76 -4.49
N PRO A 14 -10.48 -27.27 -5.31
CA PRO A 14 -10.26 -26.41 -6.48
C PRO A 14 -10.37 -24.88 -6.21
N THR A 15 -10.20 -24.44 -4.97
CA THR A 15 -10.36 -23.03 -4.59
C THR A 15 -9.32 -22.16 -5.32
N ALA A 16 -9.79 -21.22 -6.11
CA ALA A 16 -8.92 -20.21 -6.72
C ALA A 16 -8.38 -19.26 -5.65
N THR A 17 -7.08 -18.98 -5.71
CA THR A 17 -6.41 -18.03 -4.82
C THR A 17 -5.69 -16.97 -5.61
N THR A 18 -5.66 -15.76 -5.08
CA THR A 18 -4.88 -14.67 -5.66
C THR A 18 -4.15 -13.91 -4.55
N ARG A 19 -3.00 -13.32 -4.89
CA ARG A 19 -2.22 -12.41 -4.03
C ARG A 19 -1.76 -12.98 -2.68
N GLY A 20 -1.78 -14.28 -2.49
CA GLY A 20 -1.30 -14.92 -1.26
C GLY A 20 0.18 -14.64 -0.99
N THR A 21 1.00 -14.56 -2.04
CA THR A 21 2.44 -14.31 -1.95
C THR A 21 2.81 -12.83 -1.80
N SER A 22 1.90 -11.92 -2.09
CA SER A 22 2.10 -10.47 -1.93
C SER A 22 1.39 -9.97 -0.67
N GLU A 23 0.10 -9.74 -0.77
CA GLU A 23 -0.70 -9.15 0.32
C GLU A 23 -0.81 -10.08 1.53
N GLY A 24 -1.02 -11.37 1.30
CA GLY A 24 -1.12 -12.34 2.39
C GLY A 24 0.15 -12.39 3.26
N VAL A 25 1.31 -12.43 2.63
CA VAL A 25 2.61 -12.43 3.33
C VAL A 25 2.81 -11.11 4.08
N ALA A 26 2.43 -9.98 3.49
CA ALA A 26 2.53 -8.69 4.14
C ALA A 26 1.65 -8.56 5.38
N ILE A 27 0.40 -9.00 5.26
CA ILE A 27 -0.54 -8.99 6.39
C ILE A 27 -0.02 -9.87 7.53
N VAL A 28 0.43 -11.08 7.21
CA VAL A 28 1.00 -12.01 8.20
C VAL A 28 2.25 -11.43 8.86
N GLY A 29 3.19 -10.92 8.06
CA GLY A 29 4.41 -10.27 8.57
C GLY A 29 4.09 -9.09 9.51
N ARG A 30 3.09 -8.28 9.15
CA ARG A 30 2.61 -7.19 9.99
C ARG A 30 2.04 -7.68 11.30
N LEU A 31 1.19 -8.69 11.29
CA LEU A 31 0.58 -9.25 12.50
C LEU A 31 1.63 -9.86 13.43
N VAL A 32 2.60 -10.57 12.87
CA VAL A 32 3.74 -11.12 13.63
C VAL A 32 4.55 -10.00 14.27
N ASN A 33 4.90 -8.96 13.51
CA ASN A 33 5.64 -7.82 14.05
C ASN A 33 4.87 -7.11 15.18
N GLN A 34 3.57 -6.92 15.02
CA GLN A 34 2.74 -6.32 16.06
C GLN A 34 2.67 -7.20 17.32
N ALA A 35 2.58 -8.52 17.17
CA ALA A 35 2.58 -9.46 18.29
C ALA A 35 3.92 -9.43 19.02
N LEU A 36 5.04 -9.49 18.29
CA LEU A 36 6.38 -9.43 18.85
C LEU A 36 6.64 -8.10 19.56
N ALA A 37 6.18 -6.98 19.01
CA ALA A 37 6.32 -5.67 19.66
C ALA A 37 5.58 -5.56 20.99
N ARG A 38 4.51 -6.33 21.20
CA ARG A 38 3.80 -6.43 22.48
C ARG A 38 4.52 -7.32 23.48
N LEU A 39 5.16 -8.38 23.01
CA LEU A 39 5.86 -9.36 23.84
C LEU A 39 7.23 -8.87 24.30
N SER A 40 7.92 -8.11 23.47
CA SER A 40 9.27 -7.64 23.75
C SER A 40 9.37 -6.12 23.54
N PRO A 41 9.28 -5.32 24.61
CA PRO A 41 9.41 -3.87 24.52
C PRO A 41 10.77 -3.37 23.99
N SER A 42 11.81 -4.20 24.09
CA SER A 42 13.15 -3.90 23.58
C SER A 42 13.33 -4.19 22.09
N THR A 43 12.38 -4.90 21.46
CA THR A 43 12.49 -5.24 20.07
C THR A 43 12.31 -3.99 19.20
N GLN A 44 13.28 -3.73 18.32
CA GLN A 44 13.26 -2.59 17.40
C GLN A 44 12.32 -2.84 16.20
N LEU A 45 11.11 -3.27 16.48
CA LEU A 45 10.13 -3.55 15.43
C LEU A 45 9.42 -2.26 15.04
N THR A 46 9.28 -2.08 13.74
CA THR A 46 8.49 -0.99 13.18
C THR A 46 7.01 -1.32 13.27
N SER A 47 6.17 -0.31 13.45
CA SER A 47 4.78 -0.47 13.02
C SER A 47 4.81 -0.74 11.51
N ALA A 48 4.03 -1.70 11.06
CA ALA A 48 4.07 -2.09 9.67
C ALA A 48 3.59 -0.96 8.76
N PRO A 49 4.16 -0.83 7.54
CA PRO A 49 3.63 0.10 6.56
C PRO A 49 2.17 -0.25 6.27
N ALA A 50 1.36 0.77 6.11
CA ALA A 50 0.11 0.65 5.40
C ALA A 50 0.45 0.77 3.91
N GLY A 51 -0.06 -0.08 3.08
CA GLY A 51 0.08 0.07 1.64
C GLY A 51 0.71 -1.14 0.97
N ASP A 52 -0.16 -2.06 0.67
CA ASP A 52 0.09 -3.14 -0.27
C ASP A 52 -0.94 -3.03 -1.40
N GLY A 53 -1.37 -1.78 -1.67
CA GLY A 53 -2.36 -1.49 -2.68
C GLY A 53 -1.84 -1.81 -4.07
N CYS A 54 -2.65 -2.55 -4.83
CA CYS A 54 -2.42 -2.81 -6.24
C CYS A 54 -3.53 -2.15 -7.04
N TYR A 55 -3.15 -1.36 -8.01
CA TYR A 55 -4.05 -0.64 -8.90
C TYR A 55 -3.75 -1.08 -10.33
N GLN A 56 -4.66 -1.83 -10.93
CA GLN A 56 -4.53 -2.34 -12.28
C GLN A 56 -5.49 -1.63 -13.20
N PHE A 57 -4.95 -0.95 -14.20
CA PHE A 57 -5.68 -0.28 -15.25
C PHE A 57 -5.64 -1.15 -16.51
N ASN A 58 -6.81 -1.46 -17.06
CA ASN A 58 -6.95 -2.25 -18.26
C ASN A 58 -7.58 -1.38 -19.34
N PHE A 59 -6.84 -1.15 -20.42
CA PHE A 59 -7.27 -0.34 -21.56
C PHE A 59 -8.01 -1.18 -22.59
N GLU A 60 -8.88 -0.55 -23.35
CA GLU A 60 -9.71 -1.24 -24.38
C GLU A 60 -8.87 -1.86 -25.50
N ASP A 61 -7.69 -1.33 -25.76
CA ASP A 61 -6.74 -1.85 -26.74
C ASP A 61 -5.87 -3.03 -26.23
N GLY A 62 -6.18 -3.54 -25.05
CA GLY A 62 -5.48 -4.66 -24.43
C GLY A 62 -4.22 -4.29 -23.62
N ARG A 63 -3.81 -3.03 -23.63
CA ARG A 63 -2.71 -2.59 -22.75
C ARG A 63 -3.10 -2.65 -21.28
N GLN A 64 -2.13 -2.84 -20.43
CA GLN A 64 -2.32 -2.87 -18.97
C GLN A 64 -1.24 -2.04 -18.28
N LEU A 65 -1.63 -1.32 -17.24
CA LEU A 65 -0.73 -0.67 -16.31
C LEU A 65 -1.03 -1.15 -14.90
N THR A 66 -0.02 -1.62 -14.19
CA THR A 66 -0.18 -2.00 -12.78
C THR A 66 0.73 -1.15 -11.93
N LEU A 67 0.15 -0.48 -10.95
CA LEU A 67 0.87 0.37 -10.01
C LEU A 67 0.79 -0.20 -8.59
N TRP A 68 1.90 -0.08 -7.88
CA TRP A 68 2.08 -0.43 -6.47
C TRP A 68 2.61 0.79 -5.72
N PRO A 69 1.74 1.72 -5.33
CA PRO A 69 2.18 2.95 -4.69
C PRO A 69 2.95 2.68 -3.40
N PRO A 70 4.14 3.27 -3.22
CA PRO A 70 4.89 3.14 -1.98
C PRO A 70 4.14 3.75 -0.80
N ALA A 71 4.28 3.15 0.36
CA ALA A 71 3.74 3.68 1.61
C ALA A 71 4.86 4.27 2.50
N GLY A 72 4.49 4.84 3.62
CA GLY A 72 5.44 5.21 4.65
C GLY A 72 5.77 4.01 5.55
N GLN A 73 7.04 3.82 5.88
CA GLN A 73 7.45 2.85 6.89
C GLN A 73 7.05 3.32 8.29
N GLY A 74 6.68 2.40 9.17
CA GLY A 74 6.46 2.73 10.58
C GLY A 74 7.73 3.21 11.26
N ALA A 75 7.57 4.05 12.31
CA ALA A 75 8.69 4.51 13.13
C ALA A 75 9.36 3.34 13.85
N ARG A 76 10.65 3.49 14.09
CA ARG A 76 11.46 2.55 14.87
C ARG A 76 11.69 3.09 16.30
N ALA A 77 12.25 2.24 17.16
CA ALA A 77 12.59 2.65 18.52
C ALA A 77 13.67 3.74 18.56
N ASP A 78 14.56 3.75 17.58
CA ASP A 78 15.75 4.59 17.44
C ASP A 78 15.61 5.73 16.41
N GLY A 79 14.49 5.79 15.67
CA GLY A 79 14.34 6.80 14.63
C GLY A 79 13.01 6.84 13.92
N PRO A 80 12.82 7.83 13.04
CA PRO A 80 11.62 7.95 12.22
C PRO A 80 11.51 6.83 11.20
N GLY A 81 10.30 6.62 10.71
CA GLY A 81 10.05 5.77 9.55
C GLY A 81 10.51 6.43 8.25
N THR A 82 10.88 5.60 7.29
CA THR A 82 11.29 6.05 5.95
C THR A 82 10.09 6.46 5.13
N ASP A 83 10.20 7.56 4.43
CA ASP A 83 9.18 8.04 3.50
C ASP A 83 9.20 7.22 2.20
N ALA A 84 8.07 7.09 1.53
CA ALA A 84 7.95 6.43 0.23
C ALA A 84 8.62 5.05 0.18
N TRP A 85 8.43 4.27 1.22
CA TRP A 85 9.04 2.94 1.35
C TRP A 85 8.28 1.93 0.49
N ALA A 86 8.99 1.23 -0.37
CA ALA A 86 8.43 0.12 -1.12
C ALA A 86 8.09 -1.04 -0.18
N PHE A 87 7.17 -1.87 -0.62
CA PHE A 87 6.69 -3.04 0.09
C PHE A 87 7.82 -3.97 0.58
N LEU A 88 7.76 -4.39 1.85
CA LEU A 88 8.85 -5.07 2.56
C LEU A 88 9.34 -6.37 1.87
N GLN A 89 8.47 -7.08 1.18
CA GLN A 89 8.77 -8.38 0.59
C GLN A 89 8.91 -8.37 -0.93
N ALA A 90 8.64 -7.26 -1.58
CA ALA A 90 8.57 -7.23 -3.04
C ALA A 90 9.95 -7.07 -3.71
N ASN A 91 10.95 -6.53 -3.01
CA ASN A 91 12.24 -6.16 -3.60
C ASN A 91 12.06 -5.49 -4.98
N SER A 92 11.02 -4.67 -5.08
CA SER A 92 10.60 -4.02 -6.31
C SER A 92 10.93 -2.53 -6.28
N ARG A 93 10.96 -1.93 -7.44
CA ARG A 93 11.02 -0.48 -7.60
C ARG A 93 9.69 0.04 -8.12
N THR A 94 9.39 1.28 -7.82
CA THR A 94 8.30 2.01 -8.47
C THR A 94 8.69 2.31 -9.91
N LEU A 95 7.74 2.23 -10.81
CA LEU A 95 7.92 2.67 -12.19
C LEU A 95 8.24 4.17 -12.21
N SER A 96 9.13 4.59 -13.10
CA SER A 96 9.36 6.00 -13.35
C SER A 96 8.17 6.63 -14.08
N PRO A 97 7.99 7.96 -14.02
CA PRO A 97 6.97 8.64 -14.81
C PRO A 97 7.02 8.27 -16.30
N GLU A 98 8.21 8.21 -16.86
CA GLU A 98 8.44 7.89 -18.27
C GLU A 98 8.02 6.43 -18.60
N GLU A 99 8.28 5.49 -17.70
CA GLU A 99 7.84 4.11 -17.86
C GLU A 99 6.32 4.01 -17.80
N ILE A 100 5.66 4.76 -16.92
CA ILE A 100 4.21 4.81 -16.82
C ILE A 100 3.63 5.39 -18.12
N GLU A 101 4.14 6.51 -18.58
CA GLU A 101 3.62 7.22 -19.75
C GLU A 101 3.87 6.45 -21.06
N SER A 102 5.02 5.79 -21.18
CA SER A 102 5.38 5.06 -22.41
C SER A 102 4.55 3.79 -22.62
N SER A 103 4.04 3.20 -21.56
CA SER A 103 3.34 1.90 -21.62
C SER A 103 1.82 2.02 -21.78
N SER A 104 1.26 3.21 -21.62
CA SER A 104 -0.21 3.34 -21.50
C SER A 104 -0.71 4.71 -21.95
N GLY A 105 -2.00 4.85 -22.18
CA GLY A 105 -2.68 6.13 -22.41
C GLY A 105 -2.86 6.93 -21.11
N VAL A 106 -1.76 7.20 -20.41
CA VAL A 106 -1.72 7.86 -19.11
C VAL A 106 -0.64 8.95 -19.13
N GLU A 107 -0.96 10.10 -18.57
CA GLU A 107 -0.02 11.15 -18.25
C GLU A 107 0.20 11.18 -16.73
N VAL A 108 1.44 11.29 -16.30
CA VAL A 108 1.79 11.47 -14.89
C VAL A 108 1.79 12.96 -14.55
N VAL A 109 0.73 13.40 -13.90
CA VAL A 109 0.61 14.82 -13.48
C VAL A 109 1.57 15.12 -12.34
N SER A 110 1.64 14.23 -11.34
CA SER A 110 2.64 14.33 -10.27
C SER A 110 2.80 13.01 -9.52
N ILE A 111 4.00 12.82 -8.96
CA ILE A 111 4.32 11.80 -7.96
C ILE A 111 5.02 12.53 -6.81
N ASP A 112 4.33 12.66 -5.68
CA ASP A 112 4.79 13.47 -4.56
C ASP A 112 4.76 12.69 -3.25
N VAL A 113 5.61 13.08 -2.31
CA VAL A 113 5.49 12.62 -0.93
C VAL A 113 4.22 13.21 -0.31
N ARG A 114 3.31 12.36 0.15
CA ARG A 114 2.08 12.76 0.82
C ARG A 114 2.40 13.29 2.22
N LYS A 115 2.66 14.59 2.32
CA LYS A 115 2.99 15.27 3.58
C LYS A 115 1.93 15.00 4.66
N ASN A 116 2.38 14.90 5.92
CA ASN A 116 1.53 14.67 7.08
C ASN A 116 0.76 13.33 7.07
N SER A 117 1.14 12.37 6.23
CA SER A 117 0.53 11.05 6.22
C SER A 117 1.14 10.07 7.23
N GLY A 118 2.33 10.35 7.75
CA GLY A 118 2.96 9.56 8.80
C GLY A 118 2.31 9.79 10.16
N GLY A 119 2.16 8.73 10.96
CA GLY A 119 1.66 8.83 12.32
C GLY A 119 2.61 9.59 13.25
N HIS A 120 2.06 10.36 14.18
CA HIS A 120 2.82 11.11 15.15
C HIS A 120 3.16 10.27 16.39
N GLY A 121 4.34 10.49 16.95
CA GLY A 121 4.84 9.83 18.15
C GLY A 121 6.19 10.39 18.56
N LYS A 122 6.91 9.70 19.47
CA LYS A 122 8.31 10.05 19.79
C LYS A 122 9.16 10.16 18.51
N HIS A 123 8.96 9.22 17.61
CA HIS A 123 9.47 9.26 16.24
C HIS A 123 8.28 9.18 15.29
N ARG A 124 8.28 9.98 14.23
CA ARG A 124 7.20 9.96 13.24
C ARG A 124 7.26 8.72 12.37
N GLY A 125 6.12 8.24 11.95
CA GLY A 125 6.03 7.32 10.82
C GLY A 125 6.46 8.02 9.52
N GLY A 126 6.90 7.23 8.54
CA GLY A 126 7.20 7.70 7.20
C GLY A 126 5.95 8.18 6.47
N HIS A 127 6.14 9.08 5.53
CA HIS A 127 5.09 9.55 4.64
C HIS A 127 4.90 8.60 3.45
N GLY A 128 3.68 8.40 3.04
CA GLY A 128 3.35 7.70 1.79
C GLY A 128 3.54 8.57 0.55
N VAL A 129 3.06 8.07 -0.57
CA VAL A 129 3.13 8.76 -1.86
C VAL A 129 1.72 9.15 -2.31
N ALA A 130 1.60 10.29 -2.96
CA ALA A 130 0.44 10.70 -3.73
C ALA A 130 0.79 10.64 -5.22
N ILE A 131 0.01 9.91 -5.98
CA ILE A 131 0.19 9.77 -7.44
C ILE A 131 -1.04 10.38 -8.10
N HIS A 132 -0.82 11.36 -8.97
CA HIS A 132 -1.87 11.97 -9.76
C HIS A 132 -1.67 11.59 -11.23
N LEU A 133 -2.64 10.91 -11.79
CA LEU A 133 -2.65 10.46 -13.17
C LEU A 133 -3.78 11.12 -13.94
N ARG A 134 -3.54 11.41 -15.20
CA ARG A 134 -4.56 11.78 -16.18
C ARG A 134 -4.63 10.70 -17.24
N PHE A 135 -5.83 10.16 -17.44
CA PHE A 135 -6.06 9.15 -18.46
C PHE A 135 -6.47 9.80 -19.76
N THR A 136 -5.74 9.51 -20.83
CA THR A 136 -5.98 9.99 -22.19
C THR A 136 -6.77 8.98 -23.03
N SER A 137 -6.97 7.77 -22.52
CA SER A 137 -7.75 6.70 -23.13
C SER A 137 -8.68 6.06 -22.11
N PRO A 138 -9.85 5.56 -22.51
CA PRO A 138 -10.74 4.83 -21.64
C PRO A 138 -10.05 3.59 -21.04
N CYS A 139 -10.27 3.36 -19.76
CA CYS A 139 -9.77 2.20 -19.06
C CYS A 139 -10.72 1.77 -17.94
N SER A 140 -10.62 0.52 -17.53
CA SER A 140 -11.23 0.02 -16.31
C SER A 140 -10.16 -0.06 -15.22
N LEU A 141 -10.53 0.27 -13.97
CA LEU A 141 -9.67 0.15 -12.81
C LEU A 141 -10.13 -1.02 -11.94
N ILE A 142 -9.22 -1.93 -11.69
CA ILE A 142 -9.35 -2.94 -10.64
C ILE A 142 -8.35 -2.58 -9.55
N TRP A 143 -8.83 -2.41 -8.33
CA TRP A 143 -7.94 -2.11 -7.21
C TRP A 143 -8.16 -3.09 -6.07
N ASN A 144 -7.09 -3.33 -5.36
CA ASN A 144 -7.12 -4.00 -4.08
C ASN A 144 -6.13 -3.30 -3.17
N ASP A 145 -6.64 -2.56 -2.22
CA ASP A 145 -5.84 -1.86 -1.22
C ASP A 145 -6.47 -2.09 0.16
N PRO A 146 -5.91 -3.01 0.95
CA PRO A 146 -6.41 -3.31 2.28
C PRO A 146 -6.29 -2.14 3.26
N SER A 147 -5.52 -1.11 2.91
CA SER A 147 -5.33 0.10 3.72
C SER A 147 -6.29 1.25 3.32
N LEU A 148 -7.12 1.06 2.28
CA LEU A 148 -8.06 2.08 1.84
C LEU A 148 -9.08 2.37 2.95
N GLY A 149 -9.13 3.61 3.39
CA GLY A 149 -9.98 4.05 4.50
C GLY A 149 -9.60 3.48 5.87
N LYS A 150 -8.53 2.70 5.99
CA LYS A 150 -8.08 2.07 7.23
C LYS A 150 -6.73 2.58 7.67
N THR A 151 -6.52 2.69 8.97
CA THR A 151 -5.27 3.13 9.55
C THR A 151 -4.62 2.02 10.36
N ASN A 152 -3.31 1.99 10.39
CA ASN A 152 -2.56 1.15 11.31
C ASN A 152 -2.31 1.92 12.60
N THR A 153 -2.56 1.29 13.75
CA THR A 153 -2.27 1.89 15.06
C THR A 153 -0.77 2.02 15.26
N GLY A 154 -0.34 3.13 15.82
CA GLY A 154 1.03 3.29 16.29
C GLY A 154 1.34 2.37 17.47
N LEU A 155 2.62 2.06 17.66
CA LEU A 155 3.10 1.31 18.82
C LEU A 155 3.36 2.25 19.99
N LYS A 156 3.24 1.72 21.22
CA LYS A 156 3.61 2.42 22.48
C LYS A 156 3.04 3.84 22.59
N GLY A 157 1.76 4.01 22.25
CA GLY A 157 1.07 5.31 22.34
C GLY A 157 1.27 6.23 21.13
N GLY A 158 2.00 5.81 20.11
CA GLY A 158 2.07 6.54 18.85
C GLY A 158 0.70 6.60 18.15
N ARG A 159 0.46 7.68 17.42
CA ARG A 159 -0.77 7.86 16.64
C ARG A 159 -0.69 7.11 15.32
N ALA A 160 -1.84 6.75 14.79
CA ALA A 160 -1.96 6.16 13.46
C ALA A 160 -1.53 7.15 12.37
N GLY A 161 -1.01 6.61 11.27
CA GLY A 161 -0.83 7.37 10.03
C GLY A 161 -2.17 7.58 9.30
N ALA A 162 -2.15 8.43 8.28
CA ALA A 162 -3.30 8.63 7.43
C ALA A 162 -3.62 7.35 6.62
N PRO A 163 -4.89 7.03 6.39
CA PRO A 163 -5.27 5.90 5.54
C PRO A 163 -4.90 6.16 4.07
N ALA A 164 -4.81 5.09 3.28
CA ALA A 164 -4.82 5.23 1.83
C ALA A 164 -6.15 5.84 1.38
N ALA A 165 -6.12 6.57 0.30
CA ALA A 165 -7.30 7.18 -0.31
C ALA A 165 -7.17 7.09 -1.84
N LEU A 166 -8.30 6.81 -2.48
CA LEU A 166 -8.46 6.86 -3.92
C LEU A 166 -9.52 7.91 -4.25
N ALA A 167 -9.27 8.75 -5.24
CA ALA A 167 -10.25 9.67 -5.77
C ALA A 167 -10.22 9.60 -7.29
N VAL A 168 -11.39 9.49 -7.89
CA VAL A 168 -11.59 9.49 -9.34
C VAL A 168 -12.35 10.75 -9.72
N PHE A 169 -11.80 11.51 -10.66
CA PHE A 169 -12.45 12.71 -11.22
C PHE A 169 -12.78 12.43 -12.67
N ARG A 170 -14.06 12.40 -12.99
CA ARG A 170 -14.53 12.23 -14.36
C ARG A 170 -14.74 13.59 -15.01
N GLN A 171 -14.42 13.69 -16.29
CA GLN A 171 -14.64 14.92 -17.05
C GLN A 171 -16.13 15.29 -17.00
N GLY A 172 -16.45 16.50 -16.51
CA GLY A 172 -17.82 17.00 -16.37
C GLY A 172 -18.51 16.67 -15.04
N THR A 173 -17.92 15.92 -14.14
CA THR A 173 -18.47 15.65 -12.80
C THR A 173 -17.57 16.21 -11.71
N LYS A 174 -18.19 16.78 -10.66
CA LYS A 174 -17.48 17.21 -9.44
C LYS A 174 -17.53 16.16 -8.32
N GLU A 175 -18.01 14.96 -8.61
CA GLU A 175 -18.20 13.92 -7.60
C GLU A 175 -16.89 13.16 -7.35
N ARG A 176 -16.60 12.97 -6.07
CA ARG A 176 -15.53 12.07 -5.60
C ARG A 176 -16.17 10.71 -5.31
N GLU A 177 -15.70 9.69 -5.97
CA GLU A 177 -16.01 8.31 -5.62
C GLU A 177 -15.01 7.73 -4.60
#